data_5a3a2416e0305ce6065f757ee2c9d187
#
_entry.id   5a3a2416e0305ce6065f757ee2c9d187
#
_cell.length_a   1.000
_cell.length_b   1.000
_cell.length_c   1.000
_cell.angle_alpha   90.00
_cell.angle_beta   90.00
_cell.angle_gamma   90.00
#
_symmetry.space_group_name_H-M   'P 1'
#
loop_
_entity.id
_entity.type
_entity.pdbx_description
1 polymer ?
#
loop_
_entity_poly.entity_id
_entity_poly.type
_entity_poly.pdbx_seq_one_letter_code
_entity_poly.pdbx_strand_id
1 'polypeptide(L)'
;VEDWEKLPLPIQYICCSHRRMMQAAHWNEDNYRHYVAAFQHYTRIVARQIESVLEALYSTPAGKNTIVIVLADHGDGMGSHRMVTKQVSFYEEMTNVPFIIAGPGIHPRQKPVEDLLTQPTIDLLPTLCELAGIPVPSSKPGISLAPFLKGEKQKRQHPYAASEWHSEYEVTVSPGRMIRSPRYKYTHYLEGNGEELYDMLKDKGERRNLAHDPKYSKILAEHRALLDDYIRRTQDDYRSLKVEADKRWRSHAPG
;
A
#
# COMPACT_ATOMS: atom_id res chain seq x y z
N VAL A 1 6.95 -10.21 -19.88
CA VAL A 1 6.27 -11.16 -18.98
C VAL A 1 7.25 -11.44 -17.87
N GLU A 2 6.93 -11.03 -16.64
CA GLU A 2 7.73 -11.39 -15.48
C GLU A 2 7.81 -12.91 -15.39
N ASP A 3 9.01 -13.40 -15.08
CA ASP A 3 9.22 -14.81 -14.79
C ASP A 3 8.57 -15.08 -13.41
N TRP A 4 7.31 -15.49 -13.43
CA TRP A 4 6.49 -15.65 -12.23
C TRP A 4 7.07 -16.69 -11.26
N GLU A 5 7.87 -17.63 -11.74
CA GLU A 5 8.55 -18.65 -10.92
C GLU A 5 9.62 -18.04 -10.01
N LYS A 6 10.10 -16.84 -10.34
CA LYS A 6 11.07 -16.10 -9.52
C LYS A 6 10.44 -15.21 -8.46
N LEU A 7 9.12 -15.05 -8.49
CA LEU A 7 8.40 -14.30 -7.46
C LEU A 7 8.42 -15.09 -6.13
N PRO A 8 8.29 -14.40 -4.99
CA PRO A 8 8.10 -15.08 -3.71
C PRO A 8 6.88 -16.01 -3.74
N LEU A 9 6.96 -17.14 -3.04
CA LEU A 9 5.90 -18.16 -3.05
C LEU A 9 4.49 -17.62 -2.80
N PRO A 10 4.27 -16.69 -1.83
CA PRO A 10 2.94 -16.12 -1.63
C PRO A 10 2.43 -15.35 -2.84
N ILE A 11 3.32 -14.66 -3.55
CA ILE A 11 2.95 -13.92 -4.77
C ILE A 11 2.64 -14.88 -5.92
N GLN A 12 3.44 -15.95 -6.08
CA GLN A 12 3.12 -17.01 -7.04
C GLN A 12 1.72 -17.59 -6.77
N TYR A 13 1.42 -17.89 -5.50
CA TYR A 13 0.11 -18.36 -5.10
C TYR A 13 -1.00 -17.40 -5.50
N ILE A 14 -0.86 -16.11 -5.16
CA ILE A 14 -1.84 -15.08 -5.49
C ILE A 14 -2.06 -15.00 -7.00
N CYS A 15 -0.99 -15.03 -7.79
CA CYS A 15 -1.09 -14.93 -9.25
C CYS A 15 -1.77 -16.15 -9.91
N CYS A 16 -1.71 -17.32 -9.29
CA CYS A 16 -2.09 -18.58 -9.93
C CYS A 16 -3.38 -19.20 -9.38
N SER A 17 -3.68 -19.02 -8.11
CA SER A 17 -4.69 -19.86 -7.44
C SER A 17 -5.85 -19.12 -6.80
N HIS A 18 -5.75 -17.83 -6.59
CA HIS A 18 -6.88 -17.10 -6.04
C HIS A 18 -8.04 -17.10 -7.06
N ARG A 19 -9.27 -17.37 -6.62
CA ARG A 19 -10.46 -17.57 -7.48
C ARG A 19 -10.61 -16.55 -8.61
N ARG A 20 -10.32 -15.27 -8.34
CA ARG A 20 -10.41 -14.19 -9.33
C ARG A 20 -9.21 -14.18 -10.27
N MET A 21 -8.05 -14.58 -9.77
CA MET A 21 -6.83 -14.62 -10.55
C MET A 21 -6.77 -15.81 -11.50
N MET A 22 -7.37 -16.94 -11.13
CA MET A 22 -7.47 -18.11 -12.03
C MET A 22 -8.13 -17.75 -13.35
N GLN A 23 -9.12 -16.87 -13.34
CA GLN A 23 -9.76 -16.40 -14.57
C GLN A 23 -8.82 -15.48 -15.37
N ALA A 24 -8.06 -14.62 -14.68
CA ALA A 24 -7.16 -13.68 -15.31
C ALA A 24 -5.82 -14.29 -15.75
N ALA A 25 -5.45 -15.47 -15.23
CA ALA A 25 -4.21 -16.16 -15.58
C ALA A 25 -4.09 -16.44 -17.10
N HIS A 26 -5.23 -16.60 -17.78
CA HIS A 26 -5.31 -16.85 -19.21
C HIS A 26 -5.67 -15.62 -20.05
N TRP A 27 -5.73 -14.44 -19.44
CA TRP A 27 -6.04 -13.22 -20.15
C TRP A 27 -4.91 -12.84 -21.11
N ASN A 28 -5.31 -12.42 -22.30
CA ASN A 28 -4.44 -11.75 -23.25
C ASN A 28 -4.40 -10.24 -22.98
N GLU A 29 -3.60 -9.52 -23.75
CA GLU A 29 -3.42 -8.07 -23.59
C GLU A 29 -4.75 -7.30 -23.72
N ASP A 30 -5.64 -7.71 -24.63
CA ASP A 30 -6.94 -7.04 -24.83
C ASP A 30 -7.85 -7.24 -23.63
N ASN A 31 -7.84 -8.40 -22.97
CA ASN A 31 -8.58 -8.62 -21.74
C ASN A 31 -8.10 -7.66 -20.62
N TYR A 32 -6.78 -7.51 -20.45
CA TYR A 32 -6.24 -6.55 -19.49
C TYR A 32 -6.60 -5.11 -19.84
N ARG A 33 -6.55 -4.71 -21.10
CA ARG A 33 -6.98 -3.39 -21.56
C ARG A 33 -8.45 -3.11 -21.24
N HIS A 34 -9.32 -4.07 -21.49
CA HIS A 34 -10.74 -3.96 -21.16
C HIS A 34 -10.96 -3.85 -19.65
N TYR A 35 -10.23 -4.65 -18.87
CA TYR A 35 -10.30 -4.58 -17.42
C TYR A 35 -9.89 -3.20 -16.89
N VAL A 36 -8.76 -2.66 -17.34
CA VAL A 36 -8.30 -1.32 -16.94
C VAL A 36 -9.29 -0.23 -17.38
N ALA A 37 -9.84 -0.34 -18.59
CA ALA A 37 -10.84 0.60 -19.08
C ALA A 37 -12.12 0.56 -18.24
N ALA A 38 -12.60 -0.63 -17.87
CA ALA A 38 -13.73 -0.80 -16.97
C ALA A 38 -13.45 -0.21 -15.59
N PHE A 39 -12.28 -0.48 -15.01
CA PHE A 39 -11.87 0.09 -13.73
C PHE A 39 -11.87 1.63 -13.76
N GLN A 40 -11.30 2.24 -14.81
CA GLN A 40 -11.32 3.69 -15.00
C GLN A 40 -12.76 4.23 -15.16
N HIS A 41 -13.62 3.51 -15.84
CA HIS A 41 -15.02 3.89 -15.97
C HIS A 41 -15.72 3.93 -14.61
N TYR A 42 -15.59 2.89 -13.81
CA TYR A 42 -16.17 2.85 -12.46
C TYR A 42 -15.56 3.91 -11.53
N THR A 43 -14.26 4.16 -11.61
CA THR A 43 -13.60 5.23 -10.85
C THR A 43 -14.20 6.61 -11.20
N ARG A 44 -14.53 6.87 -12.48
CA ARG A 44 -15.21 8.12 -12.87
C ARG A 44 -16.63 8.21 -12.31
N ILE A 45 -17.36 7.08 -12.22
CA ILE A 45 -18.69 7.08 -11.57
C ILE A 45 -18.55 7.46 -10.10
N VAL A 46 -17.61 6.85 -9.38
CA VAL A 46 -17.35 7.18 -7.97
C VAL A 46 -16.95 8.65 -7.82
N ALA A 47 -16.07 9.16 -8.71
CA ALA A 47 -15.66 10.56 -8.67
C ALA A 47 -16.85 11.52 -8.82
N ARG A 48 -17.80 11.25 -9.73
CA ARG A 48 -19.02 12.04 -9.85
C ARG A 48 -19.91 11.98 -8.61
N GLN A 49 -20.00 10.83 -7.96
CA GLN A 49 -20.73 10.70 -6.70
C GLN A 49 -20.10 11.55 -5.58
N ILE A 50 -18.76 11.53 -5.50
CA ILE A 50 -18.02 12.41 -4.57
C ILE A 50 -18.29 13.88 -4.90
N GLU A 51 -18.24 14.26 -6.18
CA GLU A 51 -18.54 15.62 -6.66
C GLU A 51 -19.92 16.07 -6.19
N SER A 52 -20.97 15.25 -6.38
CA SER A 52 -22.32 15.57 -5.93
C SER A 52 -22.41 15.75 -4.41
N VAL A 53 -21.68 14.96 -3.63
CA VAL A 53 -21.62 15.14 -2.16
C VAL A 53 -20.93 16.46 -1.80
N LEU A 54 -19.85 16.82 -2.50
CA LEU A 54 -19.14 18.09 -2.27
C LEU A 54 -19.98 19.30 -2.67
N GLU A 55 -20.70 19.23 -3.79
CA GLU A 55 -21.65 20.28 -4.21
C GLU A 55 -22.74 20.50 -3.14
N ALA A 56 -23.33 19.43 -2.64
CA ALA A 56 -24.30 19.50 -1.56
C ALA A 56 -23.70 20.11 -0.28
N LEU A 57 -22.51 19.71 0.11
CA LEU A 57 -21.81 20.27 1.26
C LEU A 57 -21.57 21.79 1.09
N TYR A 58 -20.99 22.19 -0.04
CA TYR A 58 -20.61 23.57 -0.29
C TYR A 58 -21.81 24.50 -0.56
N SER A 59 -22.99 23.95 -0.85
CA SER A 59 -24.24 24.72 -0.90
C SER A 59 -24.78 25.11 0.49
N THR A 60 -24.20 24.59 1.56
CA THR A 60 -24.60 24.84 2.94
C THR A 60 -23.57 25.71 3.69
N PRO A 61 -23.96 26.40 4.78
CA PRO A 61 -23.00 27.10 5.64
C PRO A 61 -21.90 26.21 6.22
N ALA A 62 -22.17 24.93 6.42
CA ALA A 62 -21.21 23.96 6.93
C ALA A 62 -20.01 23.79 6.01
N GLY A 63 -20.16 23.94 4.68
CA GLY A 63 -19.07 23.81 3.72
C GLY A 63 -17.91 24.77 3.97
N LYS A 64 -18.19 25.94 4.59
CA LYS A 64 -17.16 26.92 4.96
C LYS A 64 -16.31 26.49 6.16
N ASN A 65 -16.76 25.51 6.92
CA ASN A 65 -16.10 25.06 8.16
C ASN A 65 -15.96 23.52 8.22
N THR A 66 -15.83 22.88 7.06
CA THR A 66 -15.66 21.44 6.97
C THR A 66 -14.33 21.10 6.30
N ILE A 67 -13.55 20.24 6.95
CA ILE A 67 -12.38 19.59 6.34
C ILE A 67 -12.86 18.32 5.66
N VAL A 68 -12.53 18.19 4.38
CA VAL A 68 -12.85 17.02 3.56
C VAL A 68 -11.60 16.15 3.45
N ILE A 69 -11.76 14.85 3.65
CA ILE A 69 -10.70 13.87 3.50
C ILE A 69 -11.17 12.78 2.54
N VAL A 70 -10.37 12.54 1.50
CA VAL A 70 -10.57 11.43 0.57
C VAL A 70 -9.39 10.49 0.71
N LEU A 71 -9.67 9.25 1.04
CA LEU A 71 -8.66 8.20 1.14
C LEU A 71 -9.27 6.85 0.74
N ALA A 72 -8.42 5.85 0.52
CA ALA A 72 -8.84 4.47 0.33
C ALA A 72 -8.18 3.56 1.37
N ASP A 73 -8.80 2.42 1.65
CA ASP A 73 -8.28 1.38 2.56
C ASP A 73 -7.14 0.58 1.92
N HIS A 74 -7.22 0.33 0.63
CA HIS A 74 -6.21 -0.31 -0.21
C HIS A 74 -6.45 0.07 -1.68
N GLY A 75 -5.50 -0.29 -2.53
CA GLY A 75 -5.63 -0.15 -3.98
C GLY A 75 -6.15 -1.41 -4.66
N ASP A 76 -5.92 -1.51 -5.96
CA ASP A 76 -6.32 -2.62 -6.84
C ASP A 76 -5.17 -2.96 -7.80
N GLY A 77 -5.00 -4.24 -8.12
CA GLY A 77 -3.89 -4.71 -8.94
C GLY A 77 -3.82 -4.15 -10.36
N MET A 78 -4.96 -3.79 -10.92
CA MET A 78 -5.08 -3.11 -12.21
C MET A 78 -4.32 -3.77 -13.37
N GLY A 79 -4.08 -5.06 -13.28
CA GLY A 79 -3.29 -5.84 -14.26
C GLY A 79 -1.78 -5.83 -14.04
N SER A 80 -1.27 -4.97 -13.15
CA SER A 80 0.15 -4.99 -12.76
C SER A 80 0.48 -6.31 -12.07
N HIS A 81 1.67 -6.82 -12.33
CA HIS A 81 2.09 -8.14 -11.82
C HIS A 81 1.08 -9.26 -12.09
N ARG A 82 0.29 -9.12 -13.17
CA ARG A 82 -0.86 -9.98 -13.52
C ARG A 82 -1.97 -10.02 -12.46
N MET A 83 -1.98 -9.12 -11.51
CA MET A 83 -2.98 -9.06 -10.47
C MET A 83 -4.20 -8.26 -10.92
N VAL A 84 -5.37 -8.84 -10.75
CA VAL A 84 -6.66 -8.17 -10.95
C VAL A 84 -7.39 -8.12 -9.62
N THR A 85 -8.16 -7.06 -9.40
CA THR A 85 -8.88 -6.80 -8.14
C THR A 85 -7.93 -6.62 -6.93
N LYS A 86 -8.51 -6.46 -5.75
CA LYS A 86 -7.73 -6.39 -4.50
C LYS A 86 -7.09 -7.72 -4.20
N GLN A 87 -5.81 -7.70 -3.97
CA GLN A 87 -5.03 -8.87 -3.60
C GLN A 87 -4.17 -8.55 -2.39
N VAL A 88 -3.77 -9.59 -1.68
CA VAL A 88 -2.86 -9.44 -0.55
C VAL A 88 -1.44 -9.35 -1.10
N SER A 89 -1.03 -8.14 -1.49
CA SER A 89 0.33 -7.86 -1.96
C SER A 89 0.80 -6.50 -1.44
N PHE A 90 2.10 -6.25 -1.51
CA PHE A 90 2.70 -4.99 -1.06
C PHE A 90 3.13 -4.08 -2.21
N TYR A 91 2.76 -4.39 -3.46
CA TYR A 91 3.06 -3.52 -4.59
C TYR A 91 2.36 -2.17 -4.47
N GLU A 92 2.93 -1.15 -5.13
CA GLU A 92 2.41 0.23 -5.05
C GLU A 92 0.92 0.31 -5.40
N GLU A 93 0.45 -0.50 -6.35
CA GLU A 93 -0.95 -0.54 -6.72
C GLU A 93 -1.88 -0.89 -5.55
N MET A 94 -1.38 -1.60 -4.55
CA MET A 94 -2.13 -1.98 -3.35
C MET A 94 -1.90 -1.04 -2.18
N THR A 95 -0.67 -0.55 -2.01
CA THR A 95 -0.24 0.15 -0.78
C THR A 95 -0.16 1.66 -0.93
N ASN A 96 -0.04 2.19 -2.15
CA ASN A 96 -0.01 3.62 -2.41
C ASN A 96 -1.42 4.13 -2.73
N VAL A 97 -2.17 4.44 -1.70
CA VAL A 97 -3.56 4.88 -1.79
C VAL A 97 -3.69 6.40 -1.87
N PRO A 98 -4.78 6.94 -2.46
CA PRO A 98 -5.06 8.36 -2.40
C PRO A 98 -5.21 8.81 -0.95
N PHE A 99 -4.61 9.96 -0.62
CA PHE A 99 -4.76 10.62 0.67
C PHE A 99 -4.83 12.12 0.43
N ILE A 100 -6.03 12.66 0.32
CA ILE A 100 -6.32 14.05 -0.04
C ILE A 100 -7.01 14.71 1.14
N ILE A 101 -6.50 15.85 1.59
CA ILE A 101 -7.08 16.64 2.68
C ILE A 101 -7.25 18.07 2.19
N ALA A 102 -8.48 18.59 2.29
CA ALA A 102 -8.83 19.92 1.85
C ALA A 102 -9.82 20.59 2.82
N GLY A 103 -9.80 21.91 2.90
CA GLY A 103 -10.74 22.67 3.72
C GLY A 103 -10.13 23.89 4.37
N PRO A 104 -10.84 24.52 5.32
CA PRO A 104 -10.38 25.72 6.00
C PRO A 104 -9.04 25.52 6.71
N GLY A 105 -8.12 26.45 6.55
CA GLY A 105 -6.80 26.41 7.17
C GLY A 105 -5.81 25.43 6.51
N ILE A 106 -6.23 24.71 5.47
CA ILE A 106 -5.36 23.83 4.68
C ILE A 106 -4.72 24.63 3.55
N HIS A 107 -3.39 24.61 3.47
CA HIS A 107 -2.65 25.27 2.38
C HIS A 107 -2.86 24.53 1.06
N PRO A 108 -3.45 25.18 0.04
CA PRO A 108 -3.76 24.50 -1.22
C PRO A 108 -2.49 24.10 -1.97
N ARG A 109 -2.50 22.89 -2.54
CA ARG A 109 -1.42 22.38 -3.40
C ARG A 109 -2.01 21.86 -4.69
N GLN A 110 -1.35 22.21 -5.81
CA GLN A 110 -1.79 21.79 -7.15
C GLN A 110 -1.23 20.43 -7.57
N LYS A 111 -0.20 19.95 -6.86
CA LYS A 111 0.48 18.69 -7.19
C LYS A 111 0.53 17.79 -5.98
N PRO A 112 0.48 16.46 -6.18
CA PRO A 112 0.77 15.50 -5.13
C PRO A 112 2.14 15.74 -4.50
N VAL A 113 2.25 15.37 -3.24
CA VAL A 113 3.52 15.41 -2.48
C VAL A 113 4.13 14.03 -2.54
N GLU A 114 5.32 13.93 -3.12
CA GLU A 114 5.99 12.65 -3.37
C GLU A 114 7.13 12.35 -2.37
N ASP A 115 7.56 13.36 -1.62
CA ASP A 115 8.73 13.29 -0.73
C ASP A 115 8.38 13.14 0.76
N LEU A 116 7.07 12.97 1.06
CA LEU A 116 6.58 12.78 2.43
C LEU A 116 5.96 11.40 2.60
N LEU A 117 6.62 10.53 3.32
CA LEU A 117 6.04 9.24 3.71
C LEU A 117 4.94 9.44 4.75
N THR A 118 3.75 8.97 4.44
CA THR A 118 2.59 9.01 5.33
C THR A 118 2.05 7.60 5.56
N GLN A 119 1.43 7.40 6.71
CA GLN A 119 0.73 6.18 7.05
C GLN A 119 -0.69 6.55 7.53
N PRO A 120 -1.66 6.70 6.61
CA PRO A 120 -3.01 7.19 6.95
C PRO A 120 -3.65 6.44 8.11
N THR A 121 -3.40 5.15 8.24
CA THR A 121 -3.93 4.30 9.32
C THR A 121 -3.53 4.76 10.72
N ILE A 122 -2.39 5.43 10.87
CA ILE A 122 -1.91 5.92 12.17
C ILE A 122 -1.78 7.44 12.22
N ASP A 123 -1.58 8.12 11.09
CA ASP A 123 -1.35 9.56 11.01
C ASP A 123 -2.64 10.38 11.00
N LEU A 124 -3.76 9.78 10.56
CA LEU A 124 -5.02 10.50 10.43
C LEU A 124 -5.53 10.99 11.79
N LEU A 125 -5.52 10.14 12.82
CA LEU A 125 -6.02 10.51 14.14
C LEU A 125 -5.26 11.70 14.75
N PRO A 126 -3.92 11.68 14.89
CA PRO A 126 -3.20 12.83 15.43
C PRO A 126 -3.35 14.09 14.56
N THR A 127 -3.47 13.94 13.25
CA THR A 127 -3.71 15.06 12.34
C THR A 127 -5.06 15.72 12.60
N LEU A 128 -6.12 14.94 12.72
CA LEU A 128 -7.47 15.44 13.00
C LEU A 128 -7.55 16.11 14.38
N CYS A 129 -6.96 15.49 15.39
CA CYS A 129 -6.91 16.06 16.74
C CYS A 129 -6.25 17.45 16.72
N GLU A 130 -5.09 17.57 16.08
CA GLU A 130 -4.37 18.85 16.02
C GLU A 130 -5.11 19.91 15.18
N LEU A 131 -5.74 19.51 14.07
CA LEU A 131 -6.57 20.42 13.26
C LEU A 131 -7.80 20.91 14.01
N ALA A 132 -8.38 20.05 14.84
CA ALA A 132 -9.54 20.38 15.68
C ALA A 132 -9.18 21.08 17.00
N GLY A 133 -7.90 21.25 17.31
CA GLY A 133 -7.43 21.86 18.56
C GLY A 133 -7.70 21.00 19.81
N ILE A 134 -7.82 19.68 19.65
CA ILE A 134 -8.02 18.73 20.75
C ILE A 134 -6.72 17.94 21.04
N PRO A 135 -6.48 17.52 22.31
CA PRO A 135 -5.30 16.78 22.64
C PRO A 135 -5.18 15.45 21.87
N VAL A 136 -4.00 15.18 21.34
CA VAL A 136 -3.70 13.87 20.73
C VAL A 136 -3.51 12.84 21.84
N PRO A 137 -4.18 11.68 21.80
CA PRO A 137 -3.96 10.62 22.78
C PRO A 137 -2.51 10.13 22.76
N SER A 138 -1.82 10.21 23.90
CA SER A 138 -0.38 9.92 24.03
C SER A 138 -0.02 8.46 23.74
N SER A 139 -0.98 7.55 23.87
CA SER A 139 -0.81 6.11 23.65
C SER A 139 -0.92 5.70 22.16
N LYS A 140 -1.23 6.64 21.27
CA LYS A 140 -1.46 6.31 19.85
C LYS A 140 -0.20 6.61 19.03
N PRO A 141 0.22 5.69 18.14
CA PRO A 141 1.29 5.95 17.19
C PRO A 141 0.83 6.97 16.14
N GLY A 142 1.75 7.41 15.32
CA GLY A 142 1.48 8.31 14.19
C GLY A 142 2.09 9.69 14.37
N ILE A 143 2.13 10.41 13.28
CA ILE A 143 2.68 11.76 13.20
C ILE A 143 1.60 12.68 12.63
N SER A 144 1.30 13.75 13.35
CA SER A 144 0.37 14.75 12.81
C SER A 144 0.96 15.43 11.58
N LEU A 145 0.16 15.50 10.54
CA LEU A 145 0.45 16.22 9.31
C LEU A 145 -0.06 17.67 9.34
N ALA A 146 -0.69 18.11 10.43
CA ALA A 146 -1.29 19.44 10.54
C ALA A 146 -0.31 20.58 10.25
N PRO A 147 0.96 20.59 10.73
CA PRO A 147 1.91 21.63 10.37
C PRO A 147 2.14 21.69 8.86
N PHE A 148 2.35 20.53 8.22
CA PHE A 148 2.54 20.45 6.77
C PHE A 148 1.30 20.92 6.00
N LEU A 149 0.12 20.53 6.44
CA LEU A 149 -1.15 20.93 5.83
C LEU A 149 -1.40 22.44 5.94
N LYS A 150 -0.91 23.09 7.00
CA LYS A 150 -0.94 24.56 7.18
C LYS A 150 0.14 25.30 6.39
N GLY A 151 0.97 24.60 5.60
CA GLY A 151 2.06 25.18 4.82
C GLY A 151 3.37 25.36 5.61
N GLU A 152 3.43 24.86 6.82
CA GLU A 152 4.63 24.89 7.65
C GLU A 152 5.58 23.73 7.30
N LYS A 153 6.83 23.82 7.77
CA LYS A 153 7.80 22.74 7.61
C LYS A 153 7.43 21.57 8.53
N GLN A 154 7.29 20.37 7.96
CA GLN A 154 7.10 19.15 8.74
C GLN A 154 8.38 18.83 9.54
N LYS A 155 8.29 18.88 10.88
CA LYS A 155 9.43 18.68 11.79
C LYS A 155 9.73 17.20 12.04
N ARG A 156 8.70 16.36 12.03
CA ARG A 156 8.80 14.92 12.24
C ARG A 156 8.33 14.21 10.98
N GLN A 157 9.08 13.22 10.57
CA GLN A 157 8.73 12.35 9.44
C GLN A 157 8.95 10.90 9.84
N HIS A 158 8.20 10.01 9.24
CA HIS A 158 8.46 8.59 9.38
C HIS A 158 9.78 8.24 8.67
N PRO A 159 10.69 7.52 9.33
CA PRO A 159 11.88 7.00 8.67
C PRO A 159 11.53 5.97 7.61
N TYR A 160 10.38 5.33 7.77
CA TYR A 160 9.76 4.40 6.82
C TYR A 160 8.25 4.34 7.06
N ALA A 161 7.50 3.91 6.07
CA ALA A 161 6.15 3.41 6.21
C ALA A 161 6.18 1.88 6.28
N ALA A 162 5.26 1.30 7.04
CA ALA A 162 5.14 -0.15 7.18
C ALA A 162 3.74 -0.62 6.79
N SER A 163 3.67 -1.81 6.22
CA SER A 163 2.41 -2.50 5.97
C SER A 163 2.55 -3.97 6.35
N GLU A 164 1.48 -4.52 6.86
CA GLU A 164 1.41 -5.89 7.33
C GLU A 164 0.27 -6.61 6.64
N TRP A 165 0.46 -7.88 6.40
CA TRP A 165 -0.65 -8.76 6.19
C TRP A 165 -0.48 -10.06 6.96
N HIS A 166 -1.61 -10.58 7.37
CA HIS A 166 -1.77 -11.86 7.99
C HIS A 166 -3.02 -12.46 7.37
N SER A 167 -2.91 -12.98 6.17
CA SER A 167 -4.08 -13.33 5.39
C SER A 167 -4.59 -14.71 5.71
N GLU A 168 -5.86 -14.79 5.82
CA GLU A 168 -6.60 -16.02 5.98
C GLU A 168 -7.79 -16.04 5.05
N TYR A 169 -7.71 -16.83 4.04
CA TYR A 169 -8.87 -17.46 3.46
C TYR A 169 -8.71 -18.96 3.67
N GLU A 170 -9.61 -19.79 3.17
CA GLU A 170 -9.56 -21.25 3.23
C GLU A 170 -8.17 -21.87 2.90
N VAL A 171 -7.25 -21.05 2.44
CA VAL A 171 -5.85 -21.36 2.17
C VAL A 171 -5.00 -20.23 2.75
N THR A 172 -4.14 -20.57 3.68
CA THR A 172 -3.25 -19.60 4.31
C THR A 172 -2.27 -19.04 3.30
N VAL A 173 -2.34 -17.74 3.06
CA VAL A 173 -1.27 -17.01 2.38
C VAL A 173 -0.27 -16.59 3.42
N SER A 174 1.00 -16.85 3.19
CA SER A 174 2.08 -16.58 4.13
C SER A 174 2.05 -15.13 4.63
N PRO A 175 2.14 -14.92 5.94
CA PRO A 175 2.29 -13.59 6.50
C PRO A 175 3.46 -12.84 5.87
N GLY A 176 3.27 -11.57 5.61
CA GLY A 176 4.30 -10.69 5.07
C GLY A 176 4.37 -9.38 5.83
N ARG A 177 5.54 -8.76 5.73
CA ARG A 177 5.80 -7.42 6.26
C ARG A 177 6.55 -6.60 5.24
N MET A 178 6.15 -5.36 5.06
CA MET A 178 6.76 -4.42 4.14
C MET A 178 7.27 -3.19 4.88
N ILE A 179 8.45 -2.74 4.51
CA ILE A 179 9.08 -1.48 4.93
C ILE A 179 9.34 -0.63 3.69
N ARG A 180 8.76 0.55 3.64
CA ARG A 180 8.95 1.55 2.58
C ARG A 180 9.75 2.73 3.15
N SER A 181 11.05 2.77 2.88
CA SER A 181 11.91 3.94 3.14
C SER A 181 11.72 4.99 2.03
N PRO A 182 12.27 6.20 2.11
CA PRO A 182 12.09 7.22 1.07
C PRO A 182 12.48 6.77 -0.34
N ARG A 183 13.40 5.83 -0.48
CA ARG A 183 13.87 5.35 -1.77
C ARG A 183 13.59 3.89 -2.04
N TYR A 184 13.69 3.01 -1.05
CA TYR A 184 13.60 1.58 -1.27
C TYR A 184 12.35 1.01 -0.60
N LYS A 185 11.80 -0.03 -1.22
CA LYS A 185 10.76 -0.87 -0.63
C LYS A 185 11.33 -2.26 -0.41
N TYR A 186 11.21 -2.75 0.82
CA TYR A 186 11.62 -4.08 1.22
C TYR A 186 10.43 -4.86 1.73
N THR A 187 10.27 -6.08 1.28
CA THR A 187 9.23 -6.99 1.74
C THR A 187 9.86 -8.30 2.17
N HIS A 188 9.37 -8.85 3.27
CA HIS A 188 9.70 -10.19 3.73
C HIS A 188 8.44 -11.02 3.88
N TYR A 189 8.47 -12.22 3.32
CA TYR A 189 7.43 -13.23 3.43
C TYR A 189 7.93 -14.38 4.27
N LEU A 190 7.10 -14.83 5.23
CA LEU A 190 7.49 -15.89 6.16
C LEU A 190 7.68 -17.23 5.46
N GLU A 191 6.77 -17.58 4.55
CA GLU A 191 6.89 -18.81 3.77
C GLU A 191 8.00 -18.71 2.72
N GLY A 192 8.86 -19.73 2.70
CA GLY A 192 9.99 -19.78 1.77
C GLY A 192 11.07 -18.74 2.06
N ASN A 193 10.92 -17.97 3.16
CA ASN A 193 11.83 -16.87 3.50
C ASN A 193 12.06 -15.94 2.30
N GLY A 194 10.99 -15.63 1.57
CA GLY A 194 11.02 -14.83 0.36
C GLY A 194 11.26 -13.36 0.67
N GLU A 195 12.14 -12.73 -0.10
CA GLU A 195 12.46 -11.31 0.06
C GLU A 195 12.33 -10.57 -1.27
N GLU A 196 11.86 -9.35 -1.19
CA GLU A 196 11.85 -8.41 -2.29
C GLU A 196 12.49 -7.10 -1.87
N LEU A 197 13.27 -6.50 -2.77
CA LEU A 197 13.85 -5.17 -2.60
C LEU A 197 13.73 -4.41 -3.92
N TYR A 198 13.13 -3.22 -3.88
CA TYR A 198 12.93 -2.38 -5.06
C TYR A 198 13.46 -0.97 -4.85
N ASP A 199 14.10 -0.39 -5.88
CA ASP A 199 14.51 1.02 -5.91
C ASP A 199 13.37 1.88 -6.49
N MET A 200 12.53 2.41 -5.64
CA MET A 200 11.29 3.11 -6.03
C MET A 200 11.51 4.42 -6.80
N LEU A 201 12.73 4.95 -6.83
CA LEU A 201 13.07 6.09 -7.69
C LEU A 201 13.35 5.66 -9.13
N LYS A 202 13.87 4.44 -9.32
CA LYS A 202 14.29 3.93 -10.64
C LYS A 202 13.30 2.92 -11.23
N ASP A 203 12.57 2.23 -10.37
CA ASP A 203 11.68 1.13 -10.72
C ASP A 203 10.36 1.29 -9.95
N LYS A 204 9.58 2.30 -10.32
CA LYS A 204 8.25 2.57 -9.72
C LYS A 204 7.27 1.42 -9.95
N GLY A 205 7.50 0.57 -10.93
CA GLY A 205 6.65 -0.57 -11.24
C GLY A 205 7.12 -1.88 -10.60
N GLU A 206 8.13 -1.84 -9.73
CA GLU A 206 8.59 -2.98 -8.92
C GLU A 206 8.88 -4.25 -9.76
N ARG A 207 9.52 -4.06 -10.92
CA ARG A 207 9.74 -5.12 -11.92
C ARG A 207 11.05 -5.87 -11.73
N ARG A 208 12.01 -5.29 -11.01
CA ARG A 208 13.33 -5.86 -10.78
C ARG A 208 13.60 -6.04 -9.30
N ASN A 209 13.43 -7.25 -8.81
CA ASN A 209 13.80 -7.58 -7.44
C ASN A 209 15.33 -7.55 -7.26
N LEU A 210 15.81 -6.68 -6.37
CA LEU A 210 17.22 -6.46 -6.06
C LEU A 210 17.71 -7.27 -4.85
N ALA A 211 16.83 -8.03 -4.18
CA ALA A 211 17.18 -8.75 -2.95
C ALA A 211 18.30 -9.79 -3.15
N HIS A 212 18.43 -10.31 -4.37
CA HIS A 212 19.44 -11.32 -4.72
C HIS A 212 20.65 -10.74 -5.48
N ASP A 213 20.71 -9.42 -5.71
CA ASP A 213 21.84 -8.77 -6.38
C ASP A 213 22.91 -8.37 -5.34
N PRO A 214 24.12 -8.94 -5.35
CA PRO A 214 25.17 -8.63 -4.38
C PRO A 214 25.53 -7.15 -4.26
N LYS A 215 25.29 -6.36 -5.30
CA LYS A 215 25.51 -4.91 -5.30
C LYS A 215 24.61 -4.16 -4.33
N TYR A 216 23.49 -4.76 -3.95
CA TYR A 216 22.50 -4.18 -3.03
C TYR A 216 22.53 -4.83 -1.64
N SER A 217 23.49 -5.71 -1.35
CA SER A 217 23.60 -6.43 -0.08
C SER A 217 23.58 -5.51 1.15
N LYS A 218 24.27 -4.38 1.08
CA LYS A 218 24.29 -3.38 2.16
C LYS A 218 22.89 -2.77 2.36
N ILE A 219 22.23 -2.37 1.29
CA ILE A 219 20.88 -1.77 1.34
C ILE A 219 19.87 -2.78 1.84
N LEU A 220 19.99 -4.04 1.42
CA LEU A 220 19.14 -5.12 1.91
C LEU A 220 19.33 -5.32 3.43
N ALA A 221 20.57 -5.35 3.90
CA ALA A 221 20.86 -5.47 5.33
C ALA A 221 20.30 -4.29 6.15
N GLU A 222 20.40 -3.07 5.63
CA GLU A 222 19.80 -1.88 6.26
C GLU A 222 18.27 -2.03 6.38
N HIS A 223 17.60 -2.52 5.35
CA HIS A 223 16.14 -2.66 5.38
C HIS A 223 15.66 -3.86 6.22
N ARG A 224 16.43 -4.93 6.29
CA ARG A 224 16.22 -6.00 7.28
C ARG A 224 16.29 -5.46 8.71
N ALA A 225 17.26 -4.60 9.00
CA ALA A 225 17.39 -3.96 10.31
C ALA A 225 16.21 -3.00 10.62
N LEU A 226 15.68 -2.28 9.61
CA LEU A 226 14.46 -1.47 9.77
C LEU A 226 13.25 -2.35 10.08
N LEU A 227 13.12 -3.49 9.43
CA LEU A 227 12.05 -4.44 9.74
C LEU A 227 12.20 -5.04 11.14
N ASP A 228 13.42 -5.39 11.55
CA ASP A 228 13.68 -5.88 12.90
C ASP A 228 13.35 -4.83 13.98
N ASP A 229 13.66 -3.57 13.72
CA ASP A 229 13.26 -2.46 14.59
C ASP A 229 11.74 -2.31 14.66
N TYR A 230 11.06 -2.40 13.52
CA TYR A 230 9.61 -2.35 13.45
C TYR A 230 8.97 -3.47 14.29
N ILE A 231 9.37 -4.72 14.06
CA ILE A 231 8.88 -5.91 14.80
C ILE A 231 9.08 -5.73 16.31
N ARG A 232 10.27 -5.29 16.73
CA ARG A 232 10.57 -5.08 18.14
C ARG A 232 9.69 -3.99 18.76
N ARG A 233 9.46 -2.87 18.06
CA ARG A 233 8.65 -1.74 18.57
C ARG A 233 7.18 -2.04 18.62
N THR A 234 6.67 -2.84 17.69
CA THR A 234 5.26 -3.23 17.62
C THR A 234 4.96 -4.51 18.40
N GLN A 235 6.00 -5.19 18.90
CA GLN A 235 5.87 -6.52 19.54
C GLN A 235 5.20 -7.54 18.60
N ASP A 236 5.50 -7.45 17.31
CA ASP A 236 4.93 -8.30 16.28
C ASP A 236 5.56 -9.70 16.31
N ASP A 237 4.74 -10.71 16.44
CA ASP A 237 5.16 -12.11 16.57
C ASP A 237 5.11 -12.91 15.26
N TYR A 238 4.90 -12.23 14.11
CA TYR A 238 4.65 -12.91 12.85
C TYR A 238 5.69 -13.98 12.47
N ARG A 239 6.95 -13.81 12.90
CA ARG A 239 8.03 -14.78 12.64
C ARG A 239 7.86 -16.10 13.41
N SER A 240 7.06 -16.10 14.47
CA SER A 240 6.75 -17.30 15.26
C SER A 240 5.56 -18.08 14.72
N LEU A 241 4.84 -17.52 13.76
CA LEU A 241 3.65 -18.13 13.18
C LEU A 241 4.02 -19.36 12.37
N LYS A 242 3.26 -20.42 12.55
CA LYS A 242 3.37 -21.62 11.72
C LYS A 242 2.42 -21.47 10.54
N VAL A 243 2.97 -21.51 9.36
CA VAL A 243 2.21 -21.43 8.11
C VAL A 243 2.18 -22.80 7.47
N GLU A 244 1.01 -23.40 7.41
CA GLU A 244 0.75 -24.59 6.61
C GLU A 244 0.17 -24.14 5.27
N ALA A 245 1.03 -23.98 4.27
CA ALA A 245 0.58 -23.62 2.93
C ALA A 245 -0.02 -24.84 2.22
N ASP A 246 -1.23 -24.68 1.73
CA ASP A 246 -1.80 -25.64 0.79
C ASP A 246 -1.05 -25.58 -0.55
N LYS A 247 -0.30 -26.62 -0.84
CA LYS A 247 0.53 -26.70 -2.07
C LYS A 247 -0.25 -27.14 -3.32
N ARG A 248 -1.56 -27.43 -3.21
CA ARG A 248 -2.39 -27.88 -4.35
C ARG A 248 -2.51 -26.84 -5.46
N TRP A 249 -2.32 -25.56 -5.13
CA TRP A 249 -2.34 -24.48 -6.12
C TRP A 249 -1.33 -24.62 -7.27
N ARG A 250 -0.23 -25.36 -7.04
CA ARG A 250 0.80 -25.58 -8.08
C ARG A 250 0.28 -26.28 -9.33
N SER A 251 -0.82 -27.03 -9.20
CA SER A 251 -1.48 -27.66 -10.35
C SER A 251 -2.22 -26.66 -11.27
N HIS A 252 -2.40 -25.41 -10.81
CA HIS A 252 -3.04 -24.33 -11.57
C HIS A 252 -2.05 -23.29 -12.09
N ALA A 253 -0.75 -23.54 -11.94
CA ALA A 253 0.28 -22.66 -12.46
C ALA A 253 0.17 -22.53 -13.99
N PRO A 254 0.35 -21.33 -14.55
CA PRO A 254 0.41 -21.17 -15.99
C PRO A 254 1.60 -21.97 -16.53
N GLY A 255 1.35 -22.81 -17.54
CA GLY A 255 2.39 -23.52 -18.28
C GLY A 255 3.24 -22.59 -19.14
#